data_5a3027db082f97e7bd2253e7185de83f
#
_entry.id   5a3027db082f97e7bd2253e7185de83f
#
_cell.length_a   1.000
_cell.length_b   1.000
_cell.length_c   1.000
_cell.angle_alpha   90.00
_cell.angle_beta   90.00
_cell.angle_gamma   90.00
#
_symmetry.space_group_name_H-M   'P 1'
#
loop_
_entity.id
_entity.type
_entity.pdbx_description
1 polymer ?
#
loop_
_entity_poly.entity_id
_entity_poly.type
_entity_poly.pdbx_seq_one_letter_code
_entity_poly.pdbx_strand_id
1 'polypeptide(L)'
;DEVDRYLRNRGVQLSAYPRTLRFHPALGYFEKPAGQHRSKKIAEYPAMLAVVQGSDGHAVTLHRTYLRDGRKALGAQSRKVLSSGIDGAAVRLFEAGDELAVAEGIETALAVHLSTGKPVWAALNCGNLEKLWIPDTVARVCIYADNDANAGFDGQASAYALAHRLKREVRKLAGAEPNHADLPDRPPREVQVFVPRQDGTDWADIWLARLATSRRAA
;
A
#
# COMPACT_ATOMS: atom_id res chain seq x y z
N ASP A 1 21.42 2.49 3.77
CA ASP A 1 21.08 3.53 2.79
C ASP A 1 19.97 4.45 3.31
N GLU A 2 19.56 5.43 2.50
CA GLU A 2 18.56 6.43 2.90
C GLU A 2 17.16 5.83 3.06
N VAL A 3 16.80 4.82 2.29
CA VAL A 3 15.52 4.10 2.41
C VAL A 3 15.47 3.34 3.72
N ASP A 4 16.55 2.64 4.07
CA ASP A 4 16.65 1.92 5.32
C ASP A 4 16.55 2.89 6.53
N ARG A 5 17.26 4.03 6.48
CA ARG A 5 17.16 5.08 7.49
C ARG A 5 15.75 5.62 7.62
N TYR A 6 15.08 5.90 6.50
CA TYR A 6 13.70 6.37 6.46
C TYR A 6 12.74 5.36 7.09
N LEU A 7 12.82 4.10 6.67
CA LEU A 7 11.93 3.05 7.17
C LEU A 7 12.16 2.76 8.66
N ARG A 8 13.41 2.75 9.12
CA ARG A 8 13.74 2.66 10.57
C ARG A 8 13.14 3.81 11.37
N ASN A 9 13.19 5.04 10.85
CA ASN A 9 12.57 6.20 11.50
C ASN A 9 11.05 6.08 11.57
N ARG A 10 10.44 5.29 10.69
CA ARG A 10 9.01 4.91 10.72
C ARG A 10 8.74 3.63 11.54
N GLY A 11 9.74 3.15 12.29
CA GLY A 11 9.63 1.92 13.09
C GLY A 11 9.62 0.64 12.27
N VAL A 12 9.93 0.71 10.99
CA VAL A 12 9.98 -0.44 10.09
C VAL A 12 11.42 -0.95 10.02
N GLN A 13 11.66 -2.10 10.63
CA GLN A 13 12.95 -2.78 10.57
C GLN A 13 12.70 -4.24 10.21
N LEU A 14 13.11 -4.63 9.02
CA LEU A 14 13.00 -5.99 8.49
C LEU A 14 14.40 -6.58 8.31
N SER A 15 14.52 -7.90 8.47
CA SER A 15 15.76 -8.63 8.18
C SER A 15 16.10 -8.60 6.67
N ALA A 16 15.07 -8.60 5.82
CA ALA A 16 15.16 -8.40 4.39
C ALA A 16 13.94 -7.62 3.89
N TYR A 17 14.18 -6.61 3.10
CA TYR A 17 13.10 -5.82 2.50
C TYR A 17 12.48 -6.54 1.28
N PRO A 18 11.17 -6.33 1.03
CA PRO A 18 10.51 -6.90 -0.13
C PRO A 18 11.20 -6.54 -1.44
N ARG A 19 11.27 -7.50 -2.37
CA ARG A 19 11.91 -7.29 -3.67
C ARG A 19 11.23 -6.23 -4.55
N THR A 20 10.02 -5.84 -4.23
CA THR A 20 9.29 -4.75 -4.88
C THR A 20 9.76 -3.37 -4.46
N LEU A 21 10.54 -3.27 -3.36
CA LEU A 21 11.16 -2.02 -2.92
C LEU A 21 12.62 -1.95 -3.38
N ARG A 22 13.03 -0.78 -3.85
CA ARG A 22 14.39 -0.49 -4.32
C ARG A 22 14.85 0.87 -3.83
N PHE A 23 16.15 1.00 -3.68
CA PHE A 23 16.82 2.27 -3.41
C PHE A 23 17.40 2.86 -4.69
N HIS A 24 17.21 4.17 -4.88
CA HIS A 24 17.90 4.96 -5.89
C HIS A 24 18.66 6.11 -5.20
N PRO A 25 19.98 6.26 -5.40
CA PRO A 25 20.77 7.22 -4.63
C PRO A 25 20.50 8.68 -4.99
N ALA A 26 20.16 8.99 -6.24
CA ALA A 26 19.98 10.34 -6.75
C ALA A 26 18.96 10.37 -7.91
N LEU A 27 17.68 10.19 -7.60
CA LEU A 27 16.61 10.21 -8.59
C LEU A 27 16.22 11.65 -8.95
N GLY A 28 16.13 11.96 -10.24
CA GLY A 28 15.69 13.27 -10.71
C GLY A 28 14.27 13.59 -10.23
N TYR A 29 14.11 14.76 -9.62
CA TYR A 29 12.83 15.32 -9.24
C TYR A 29 12.40 16.37 -10.27
N PHE A 30 11.21 16.20 -10.83
CA PHE A 30 10.68 17.04 -11.90
C PHE A 30 9.40 17.72 -11.45
N GLU A 31 9.27 18.99 -11.77
CA GLU A 31 8.04 19.75 -11.62
C GLU A 31 7.59 20.32 -12.96
N LYS A 32 6.28 20.51 -13.12
CA LYS A 32 5.69 21.17 -14.26
C LYS A 32 5.41 22.62 -13.88
N PRO A 33 6.21 23.59 -14.35
CA PRO A 33 5.96 25.01 -14.06
C PRO A 33 4.60 25.44 -14.61
N ALA A 34 3.97 26.40 -13.93
CA ALA A 34 2.71 26.98 -14.39
C ALA A 34 2.83 27.52 -15.84
N GLY A 35 1.87 27.18 -16.68
CA GLY A 35 1.85 27.60 -18.08
C GLY A 35 2.80 26.86 -19.02
N GLN A 36 3.58 25.88 -18.54
CA GLN A 36 4.47 25.10 -19.39
C GLN A 36 3.90 23.70 -19.66
N HIS A 37 4.15 23.15 -20.86
CA HIS A 37 3.72 21.80 -21.24
C HIS A 37 4.71 20.71 -20.81
N ARG A 38 5.96 21.06 -20.55
CA ARG A 38 7.04 20.11 -20.21
C ARG A 38 7.47 20.25 -18.76
N SER A 39 7.70 19.12 -18.11
CA SER A 39 8.31 19.08 -16.78
C SER A 39 9.81 19.42 -16.86
N LYS A 40 10.31 20.17 -15.88
CA LYS A 40 11.71 20.52 -15.73
C LYS A 40 12.29 19.81 -14.51
N LYS A 41 13.52 19.29 -14.63
CA LYS A 41 14.28 18.76 -13.50
C LYS A 41 14.63 19.90 -12.56
N ILE A 42 14.20 19.80 -11.30
CA ILE A 42 14.42 20.81 -10.27
C ILE A 42 15.55 20.39 -9.33
N ALA A 43 15.66 19.12 -9.02
CA ALA A 43 16.63 18.58 -8.07
C ALA A 43 16.87 17.08 -8.28
N GLU A 44 17.79 16.52 -7.49
CA GLU A 44 17.95 15.08 -7.30
C GLU A 44 17.84 14.75 -5.83
N TYR A 45 17.19 13.63 -5.52
CA TYR A 45 17.04 13.13 -4.16
C TYR A 45 17.25 11.61 -4.11
N PRO A 46 17.78 11.08 -3.02
CA PRO A 46 17.59 9.67 -2.72
C PRO A 46 16.12 9.31 -2.77
N ALA A 47 15.79 8.15 -3.28
CA ALA A 47 14.39 7.74 -3.41
C ALA A 47 14.17 6.26 -3.12
N MET A 48 13.04 5.97 -2.48
CA MET A 48 12.45 4.65 -2.46
C MET A 48 11.60 4.47 -3.71
N LEU A 49 11.90 3.44 -4.48
CA LEU A 49 11.12 3.01 -5.63
C LEU A 49 10.31 1.78 -5.23
N ALA A 50 9.02 1.79 -5.52
CA ALA A 50 8.15 0.66 -5.30
C ALA A 50 7.50 0.22 -6.61
N VAL A 51 7.63 -1.06 -6.96
CA VAL A 51 7.02 -1.63 -8.16
C VAL A 51 5.53 -1.80 -7.92
N VAL A 52 4.72 -1.17 -8.76
CA VAL A 52 3.26 -1.31 -8.77
C VAL A 52 2.90 -2.38 -9.78
N GLN A 53 2.17 -3.41 -9.36
CA GLN A 53 1.84 -4.59 -10.16
C GLN A 53 0.35 -4.67 -10.43
N GLY A 54 0.00 -4.95 -11.68
CA GLY A 54 -1.38 -5.20 -12.13
C GLY A 54 -1.92 -6.56 -11.67
N SER A 55 -3.16 -6.87 -12.05
CA SER A 55 -3.81 -8.15 -11.71
C SER A 55 -3.05 -9.38 -12.22
N ASP A 56 -2.39 -9.26 -13.36
CA ASP A 56 -1.53 -10.27 -13.99
C ASP A 56 -0.15 -10.42 -13.32
N GLY A 57 0.17 -9.61 -12.31
CA GLY A 57 1.47 -9.61 -11.62
C GLY A 57 2.58 -8.83 -12.33
N HIS A 58 2.34 -8.32 -13.55
CA HIS A 58 3.32 -7.51 -14.26
C HIS A 58 3.41 -6.09 -13.70
N ALA A 59 4.60 -5.50 -13.79
CA ALA A 59 4.82 -4.11 -13.42
C ALA A 59 4.07 -3.17 -14.35
N VAL A 60 3.19 -2.34 -13.80
CA VAL A 60 2.45 -1.31 -14.55
C VAL A 60 3.09 0.07 -14.41
N THR A 61 3.71 0.36 -13.27
CA THR A 61 4.41 1.62 -13.02
C THR A 61 5.34 1.51 -11.81
N LEU A 62 6.03 2.61 -11.50
CA LEU A 62 6.83 2.80 -10.29
C LEU A 62 6.25 3.93 -9.43
N HIS A 63 6.01 3.64 -8.17
CA HIS A 63 5.79 4.66 -7.16
C HIS A 63 7.14 5.12 -6.61
N ARG A 64 7.33 6.43 -6.48
CA ARG A 64 8.57 7.06 -6.02
C ARG A 64 8.31 7.85 -4.75
N THR A 65 9.09 7.58 -3.72
CA THR A 65 9.12 8.39 -2.49
C THR A 65 10.49 9.05 -2.39
N TYR A 66 10.55 10.36 -2.60
CA TYR A 66 11.79 11.14 -2.49
C TYR A 66 12.12 11.38 -1.03
N LEU A 67 13.38 11.20 -0.67
CA LEU A 67 13.86 11.18 0.70
C LEU A 67 14.95 12.24 0.94
N ARG A 68 15.04 12.71 2.17
CA ARG A 68 16.12 13.55 2.68
C ARG A 68 16.24 13.33 4.18
N ASP A 69 17.44 13.04 4.65
CA ASP A 69 17.76 12.90 6.09
C ASP A 69 16.84 11.94 6.84
N GLY A 70 16.52 10.80 6.22
CA GLY A 70 15.62 9.79 6.79
C GLY A 70 14.15 10.20 6.88
N ARG A 71 13.73 11.19 6.07
CA ARG A 71 12.34 11.71 6.01
C ARG A 71 11.90 11.90 4.55
N LYS A 72 10.62 12.12 4.34
CA LYS A 72 10.11 12.53 3.03
C LYS A 72 10.65 13.93 2.68
N ALA A 73 11.29 14.07 1.52
CA ALA A 73 12.05 15.27 1.15
C ALA A 73 11.16 16.52 0.97
N LEU A 74 9.91 16.36 0.51
CA LEU A 74 9.06 17.42 0.00
C LEU A 74 7.64 17.36 0.57
N GLY A 75 7.46 16.88 1.79
CA GLY A 75 6.14 16.75 2.41
C GLY A 75 5.18 15.92 1.52
N ALA A 76 4.01 16.46 1.23
CA ALA A 76 3.00 15.79 0.40
C ALA A 76 3.44 15.54 -1.05
N GLN A 77 4.34 16.38 -1.60
CA GLN A 77 4.87 16.23 -2.97
C GLN A 77 6.01 15.21 -3.07
N SER A 78 6.45 14.64 -1.98
CA SER A 78 7.51 13.62 -1.94
C SER A 78 7.11 12.32 -2.66
N ARG A 79 5.83 12.07 -2.87
CA ARG A 79 5.31 10.85 -3.51
C ARG A 79 4.84 11.15 -4.92
N LYS A 80 5.30 10.37 -5.89
CA LYS A 80 4.88 10.48 -7.31
C LYS A 80 4.76 9.10 -7.93
N VAL A 81 3.80 8.93 -8.82
CA VAL A 81 3.66 7.78 -9.70
C VAL A 81 4.21 8.15 -11.08
N LEU A 82 4.87 7.20 -11.73
CA LEU A 82 5.53 7.46 -13.02
C LEU A 82 4.52 7.66 -14.16
N SER A 83 3.38 6.96 -14.09
CA SER A 83 2.28 7.06 -15.06
C SER A 83 0.92 7.08 -14.33
N SER A 84 -0.12 7.52 -15.03
CA SER A 84 -1.51 7.37 -14.58
C SER A 84 -2.01 5.94 -14.83
N GLY A 85 -3.15 5.58 -14.21
CA GLY A 85 -3.82 4.30 -14.51
C GLY A 85 -3.30 3.13 -13.66
N ILE A 86 -3.26 3.33 -12.33
CA ILE A 86 -2.94 2.25 -11.39
C ILE A 86 -4.19 1.48 -10.92
N ASP A 87 -5.33 1.68 -11.56
CA ASP A 87 -6.63 1.16 -11.13
C ASP A 87 -6.57 -0.36 -10.82
N GLY A 88 -6.78 -0.68 -9.57
CA GLY A 88 -6.73 -2.05 -9.06
C GLY A 88 -5.34 -2.65 -8.85
N ALA A 89 -4.26 -1.95 -9.27
CA ALA A 89 -2.88 -2.40 -9.06
C ALA A 89 -2.40 -2.11 -7.62
N ALA A 90 -1.37 -2.81 -7.19
CA ALA A 90 -0.80 -2.67 -5.85
C ALA A 90 0.73 -2.78 -5.83
N VAL A 91 1.34 -2.23 -4.79
CA VAL A 91 2.68 -2.65 -4.38
C VAL A 91 2.52 -3.94 -3.57
N ARG A 92 2.85 -5.07 -4.19
CA ARG A 92 2.76 -6.39 -3.56
C ARG A 92 4.02 -6.62 -2.75
N LEU A 93 3.97 -6.23 -1.47
CA LEU A 93 5.13 -6.33 -0.59
C LEU A 93 5.46 -7.78 -0.24
N PHE A 94 4.45 -8.62 -0.09
CA PHE A 94 4.58 -10.06 0.19
C PHE A 94 3.60 -10.85 -0.67
N GLU A 95 3.94 -12.12 -0.94
CA GLU A 95 3.07 -13.01 -1.69
C GLU A 95 1.75 -13.25 -0.94
N ALA A 96 0.64 -13.14 -1.65
CA ALA A 96 -0.68 -13.41 -1.10
C ALA A 96 -0.87 -14.92 -0.87
N GLY A 97 -1.32 -15.30 0.31
CA GLY A 97 -1.74 -16.65 0.63
C GLY A 97 -3.26 -16.79 0.62
N ASP A 98 -3.79 -17.63 1.50
CA ASP A 98 -5.23 -17.74 1.80
C ASP A 98 -5.75 -16.46 2.51
N GLU A 99 -4.86 -15.75 3.17
CA GLU A 99 -5.11 -14.47 3.82
C GLU A 99 -4.24 -13.36 3.21
N LEU A 100 -4.80 -12.16 3.09
CA LEU A 100 -4.10 -10.96 2.64
C LEU A 100 -4.56 -9.75 3.46
N ALA A 101 -3.59 -8.99 3.94
CA ALA A 101 -3.83 -7.66 4.48
C ALA A 101 -3.63 -6.61 3.37
N VAL A 102 -4.41 -5.54 3.41
CA VAL A 102 -4.26 -4.39 2.51
C VAL A 102 -4.29 -3.09 3.30
N ALA A 103 -3.51 -2.12 2.87
CA ALA A 103 -3.48 -0.78 3.42
C ALA A 103 -3.30 0.25 2.30
N GLU A 104 -3.51 1.53 2.59
CA GLU A 104 -3.27 2.58 1.62
C GLU A 104 -1.77 2.78 1.41
N GLY A 105 -1.03 3.14 2.45
CA GLY A 105 0.38 3.49 2.38
C GLY A 105 1.34 2.30 2.47
N ILE A 106 2.53 2.43 1.87
CA ILE A 106 3.58 1.41 1.97
C ILE A 106 4.06 1.28 3.41
N GLU A 107 4.25 2.39 4.11
CA GLU A 107 4.69 2.44 5.50
C GLU A 107 3.67 1.77 6.43
N THR A 108 2.39 2.09 6.23
CA THR A 108 1.27 1.47 6.94
C THR A 108 1.23 -0.03 6.70
N ALA A 109 1.35 -0.46 5.44
CA ALA A 109 1.38 -1.87 5.07
C ALA A 109 2.54 -2.63 5.74
N LEU A 110 3.75 -2.06 5.75
CA LEU A 110 4.91 -2.67 6.42
C LEU A 110 4.73 -2.76 7.94
N ALA A 111 4.14 -1.74 8.57
CA ALA A 111 3.81 -1.75 9.99
C ALA A 111 2.77 -2.83 10.34
N VAL A 112 1.76 -3.01 9.49
CA VAL A 112 0.77 -4.09 9.61
C VAL A 112 1.45 -5.46 9.52
N HIS A 113 2.34 -5.67 8.56
CA HIS A 113 3.11 -6.91 8.44
C HIS A 113 3.91 -7.20 9.72
N LEU A 114 4.66 -6.21 10.22
CA LEU A 114 5.47 -6.36 11.44
C LEU A 114 4.63 -6.68 12.68
N SER A 115 3.43 -6.12 12.76
CA SER A 115 2.56 -6.31 13.94
C SER A 115 1.74 -7.59 13.91
N THR A 116 1.48 -8.16 12.72
CA THR A 116 0.53 -9.27 12.52
C THR A 116 1.14 -10.52 11.88
N GLY A 117 2.29 -10.40 11.21
CA GLY A 117 2.89 -11.45 10.39
C GLY A 117 2.15 -11.72 9.06
N LYS A 118 1.06 -11.02 8.77
CA LYS A 118 0.26 -11.23 7.54
C LYS A 118 1.00 -10.76 6.29
N PRO A 119 0.83 -11.44 5.14
CA PRO A 119 1.21 -10.87 3.86
C PRO A 119 0.39 -9.60 3.60
N VAL A 120 1.00 -8.57 3.02
CA VAL A 120 0.35 -7.26 2.88
C VAL A 120 0.67 -6.61 1.54
N TRP A 121 -0.33 -5.90 0.98
CA TRP A 121 -0.22 -5.07 -0.21
C TRP A 121 -0.57 -3.62 0.10
N ALA A 122 0.05 -2.67 -0.61
CA ALA A 122 -0.25 -1.25 -0.51
C ALA A 122 -0.95 -0.76 -1.78
N ALA A 123 -2.10 -0.10 -1.60
CA ALA A 123 -2.93 0.43 -2.67
C ALA A 123 -2.49 1.81 -3.17
N LEU A 124 -1.67 2.53 -2.42
CA LEU A 124 -1.04 3.83 -2.68
C LEU A 124 -1.94 5.06 -2.49
N ASN A 125 -3.25 4.94 -2.64
CA ASN A 125 -4.23 6.01 -2.36
C ASN A 125 -5.64 5.44 -2.17
N CYS A 126 -6.54 6.23 -1.58
CA CYS A 126 -7.93 5.88 -1.30
C CYS A 126 -8.68 5.41 -2.55
N GLY A 127 -8.66 6.18 -3.63
CA GLY A 127 -9.43 5.86 -4.85
C GLY A 127 -8.97 4.55 -5.51
N ASN A 128 -7.72 4.18 -5.37
CA ASN A 128 -7.22 2.89 -5.84
C ASN A 128 -7.52 1.75 -4.84
N LEU A 129 -7.57 2.04 -3.54
CA LEU A 129 -7.97 1.06 -2.53
C LEU A 129 -9.36 0.48 -2.82
N GLU A 130 -10.33 1.32 -3.20
CA GLU A 130 -11.68 0.88 -3.59
C GLU A 130 -11.67 -0.12 -4.74
N LYS A 131 -10.77 0.09 -5.72
CA LYS A 131 -10.65 -0.69 -6.96
C LYS A 131 -9.69 -1.86 -6.85
N LEU A 132 -9.00 -2.02 -5.73
CA LEU A 132 -7.90 -2.94 -5.57
C LEU A 132 -8.29 -4.37 -5.97
N TRP A 133 -7.58 -4.93 -6.95
CA TRP A 133 -7.77 -6.32 -7.35
C TRP A 133 -7.23 -7.28 -6.29
N ILE A 134 -8.02 -8.28 -5.93
CA ILE A 134 -7.65 -9.32 -4.97
C ILE A 134 -7.75 -10.68 -5.66
N PRO A 135 -6.70 -11.53 -5.62
CA PRO A 135 -6.73 -12.86 -6.23
C PRO A 135 -7.89 -13.72 -5.70
N ASP A 136 -8.51 -14.50 -6.56
CA ASP A 136 -9.59 -15.43 -6.18
C ASP A 136 -9.14 -16.50 -5.17
N THR A 137 -7.84 -16.77 -5.08
CA THR A 137 -7.24 -17.66 -4.09
C THR A 137 -7.36 -17.13 -2.66
N VAL A 138 -7.39 -15.82 -2.48
CA VAL A 138 -7.47 -15.19 -1.16
C VAL A 138 -8.88 -15.35 -0.57
N ALA A 139 -9.00 -16.08 0.53
CA ALA A 139 -10.27 -16.31 1.24
C ALA A 139 -10.53 -15.25 2.31
N ARG A 140 -9.51 -14.74 2.96
CA ARG A 140 -9.62 -13.75 4.04
C ARG A 140 -8.89 -12.46 3.67
N VAL A 141 -9.60 -11.33 3.75
CA VAL A 141 -9.04 -10.00 3.50
C VAL A 141 -9.18 -9.13 4.74
N CYS A 142 -8.04 -8.62 5.22
CA CYS A 142 -7.96 -7.68 6.33
C CYS A 142 -7.62 -6.29 5.78
N ILE A 143 -8.55 -5.33 5.84
CA ILE A 143 -8.36 -3.99 5.33
C ILE A 143 -7.99 -3.08 6.49
N TYR A 144 -6.80 -2.50 6.44
CA TYR A 144 -6.27 -1.58 7.45
C TYR A 144 -6.41 -0.14 6.93
N ALA A 145 -7.53 0.48 7.28
CA ALA A 145 -7.88 1.83 6.86
C ALA A 145 -7.14 2.89 7.70
N ASP A 146 -6.89 4.05 7.11
CA ASP A 146 -6.51 5.25 7.83
C ASP A 146 -7.78 5.85 8.49
N ASN A 147 -7.63 6.51 9.65
CA ASN A 147 -8.74 7.21 10.29
C ASN A 147 -8.71 8.70 9.92
N ASP A 148 -9.39 9.03 8.83
CA ASP A 148 -9.50 10.40 8.30
C ASP A 148 -10.76 11.14 8.80
N ALA A 149 -11.25 10.81 10.00
CA ALA A 149 -12.46 11.45 10.55
C ALA A 149 -12.34 12.98 10.66
N ASN A 150 -11.10 13.47 10.84
CA ASN A 150 -10.79 14.90 10.85
C ASN A 150 -10.64 15.52 9.45
N ALA A 151 -10.70 14.73 8.38
CA ALA A 151 -10.42 15.14 7.00
C ALA A 151 -11.43 14.61 5.94
N GLY A 152 -12.63 14.22 6.37
CA GLY A 152 -13.72 13.84 5.47
C GLY A 152 -13.95 12.34 5.32
N PHE A 153 -13.30 11.48 6.09
CA PHE A 153 -13.48 10.02 6.12
C PHE A 153 -13.05 9.27 4.85
N ASP A 154 -12.18 9.82 4.02
CA ASP A 154 -11.79 9.21 2.75
C ASP A 154 -11.18 7.81 2.94
N GLY A 155 -10.30 7.62 3.93
CA GLY A 155 -9.70 6.33 4.25
C GLY A 155 -10.74 5.28 4.67
N GLN A 156 -11.65 5.64 5.58
CA GLN A 156 -12.71 4.74 6.02
C GLN A 156 -13.68 4.42 4.88
N ALA A 157 -14.13 5.43 4.13
CA ALA A 157 -15.05 5.26 3.02
C ALA A 157 -14.50 4.30 1.97
N SER A 158 -13.25 4.48 1.55
CA SER A 158 -12.59 3.62 0.57
C SER A 158 -12.41 2.19 1.07
N ALA A 159 -12.07 2.00 2.34
CA ALA A 159 -11.93 0.69 2.95
C ALA A 159 -13.27 -0.06 2.99
N TYR A 160 -14.35 0.61 3.38
CA TYR A 160 -15.69 0.00 3.39
C TYR A 160 -16.23 -0.22 1.98
N ALA A 161 -15.92 0.63 1.00
CA ALA A 161 -16.26 0.41 -0.40
C ALA A 161 -15.59 -0.87 -0.94
N LEU A 162 -14.29 -1.05 -0.68
CA LEU A 162 -13.59 -2.29 -1.00
C LEU A 162 -14.23 -3.50 -0.29
N ALA A 163 -14.48 -3.41 1.00
CA ALA A 163 -15.10 -4.50 1.78
C ALA A 163 -16.46 -4.89 1.21
N HIS A 164 -17.30 -3.91 0.91
CA HIS A 164 -18.62 -4.13 0.31
C HIS A 164 -18.51 -4.85 -1.05
N ARG A 165 -17.60 -4.41 -1.92
CA ARG A 165 -17.36 -5.06 -3.22
C ARG A 165 -16.90 -6.51 -3.04
N LEU A 166 -15.89 -6.75 -2.21
CA LEU A 166 -15.32 -8.09 -1.99
C LEU A 166 -16.31 -9.09 -1.39
N LYS A 167 -17.25 -8.63 -0.56
CA LYS A 167 -18.32 -9.47 -0.01
C LYS A 167 -19.33 -9.92 -1.06
N ARG A 168 -19.46 -9.17 -2.16
CA ARG A 168 -20.42 -9.43 -3.24
C ARG A 168 -19.79 -10.12 -4.45
N GLU A 169 -18.45 -10.14 -4.53
CA GLU A 169 -17.74 -10.81 -5.61
C GLU A 169 -17.93 -12.34 -5.54
N VAL A 170 -18.33 -12.93 -6.66
CA VAL A 170 -18.29 -14.38 -6.85
C VAL A 170 -16.86 -14.78 -7.16
N ARG A 171 -16.29 -15.67 -6.34
CA ARG A 171 -14.92 -16.16 -6.53
C ARG A 171 -14.95 -17.39 -7.43
N LYS A 172 -14.10 -17.37 -8.46
CA LYS A 172 -13.97 -18.51 -9.38
C LYS A 172 -12.83 -19.44 -8.93
N LEU A 173 -12.96 -20.72 -9.25
CA LEU A 173 -11.85 -21.67 -9.10
C LEU A 173 -10.75 -21.35 -10.12
N ALA A 174 -9.48 -21.37 -9.70
CA ALA A 174 -8.35 -21.16 -10.59
C ALA A 174 -8.34 -22.26 -11.68
N GLY A 175 -8.20 -21.85 -12.96
CA GLY A 175 -8.16 -22.78 -14.10
C GLY A 175 -9.54 -23.17 -14.64
N ALA A 176 -10.64 -22.60 -14.17
CA ALA A 176 -11.95 -22.80 -14.78
C ALA A 176 -11.94 -22.13 -16.17
N GLU A 177 -11.99 -22.95 -17.22
CA GLU A 177 -12.29 -22.48 -18.57
C GLU A 177 -13.68 -21.82 -18.61
N PRO A 178 -13.92 -20.83 -19.48
CA PRO A 178 -15.20 -20.10 -19.54
C PRO A 178 -16.45 -20.98 -19.74
N ASN A 179 -16.27 -22.21 -20.18
CA ASN A 179 -17.35 -23.14 -20.52
C ASN A 179 -17.74 -24.12 -19.40
N HIS A 180 -17.11 -24.06 -18.20
CA HIS A 180 -17.52 -24.89 -17.08
C HIS A 180 -18.47 -24.09 -16.15
N ALA A 181 -19.73 -24.00 -16.59
CA ALA A 181 -20.82 -23.41 -15.77
C ALA A 181 -21.14 -24.20 -14.48
N ASP A 182 -20.60 -25.42 -14.35
CA ASP A 182 -20.95 -26.38 -13.28
C ASP A 182 -19.88 -26.50 -12.16
N LEU A 183 -18.80 -25.71 -12.20
CA LEU A 183 -17.84 -25.74 -11.08
C LEU A 183 -18.40 -24.92 -9.90
N PRO A 184 -18.41 -25.50 -8.68
CA PRO A 184 -18.94 -24.78 -7.53
C PRO A 184 -18.12 -23.51 -7.28
N ASP A 185 -18.80 -22.39 -7.08
CA ASP A 185 -18.19 -21.15 -6.66
C ASP A 185 -17.46 -21.35 -5.33
N ARG A 186 -16.33 -20.67 -5.16
CA ARG A 186 -15.68 -20.62 -3.85
C ARG A 186 -16.59 -19.89 -2.85
N PRO A 187 -16.55 -20.24 -1.56
CA PRO A 187 -17.32 -19.51 -0.57
C PRO A 187 -16.97 -18.02 -0.58
N PRO A 188 -17.89 -17.13 -0.21
CA PRO A 188 -17.64 -15.70 -0.11
C PRO A 188 -16.41 -15.40 0.77
N ARG A 189 -15.69 -14.33 0.45
CA ARG A 189 -14.54 -13.88 1.26
C ARG A 189 -14.97 -13.49 2.66
N GLU A 190 -14.15 -13.84 3.63
CA GLU A 190 -14.17 -13.18 4.92
C GLU A 190 -13.46 -11.83 4.78
N VAL A 191 -14.14 -10.74 5.10
CA VAL A 191 -13.58 -9.40 5.01
C VAL A 191 -13.76 -8.69 6.34
N GLN A 192 -12.66 -8.14 6.85
CA GLN A 192 -12.62 -7.34 8.08
C GLN A 192 -11.98 -6.00 7.78
N VAL A 193 -12.53 -4.93 8.36
CA VAL A 193 -11.99 -3.56 8.28
C VAL A 193 -11.52 -3.15 9.67
N PHE A 194 -10.28 -2.70 9.74
CA PHE A 194 -9.66 -2.19 10.95
C PHE A 194 -9.38 -0.71 10.79
N VAL A 195 -9.88 0.12 11.71
CA VAL A 195 -9.69 1.57 11.74
C VAL A 195 -9.05 1.93 13.08
N PRO A 196 -7.97 2.76 13.13
CA PRO A 196 -7.44 3.29 14.37
C PRO A 196 -8.51 4.04 15.16
N ARG A 197 -8.43 4.02 16.49
CA ARG A 197 -9.42 4.73 17.35
C ARG A 197 -9.26 6.24 17.33
N GLN A 198 -8.02 6.72 17.14
CA GLN A 198 -7.69 8.13 17.17
C GLN A 198 -7.82 8.73 15.77
N ASP A 199 -8.54 9.84 15.65
CA ASP A 199 -8.71 10.59 14.43
C ASP A 199 -7.35 11.09 13.90
N GLY A 200 -7.18 11.08 12.58
CA GLY A 200 -5.98 11.54 11.91
C GLY A 200 -4.76 10.63 12.08
N THR A 201 -4.96 9.35 12.47
CA THR A 201 -3.87 8.37 12.61
C THR A 201 -4.02 7.23 11.61
N ASP A 202 -2.87 6.66 11.23
CA ASP A 202 -2.75 5.43 10.49
C ASP A 202 -2.16 4.29 11.35
N TRP A 203 -2.08 3.08 10.81
CA TRP A 203 -1.52 1.93 11.53
C TRP A 203 -0.01 1.99 11.69
N ALA A 204 0.72 2.80 10.90
CA ALA A 204 2.14 3.06 11.14
C ALA A 204 2.34 3.94 12.38
N ASP A 205 1.44 4.89 12.64
CA ASP A 205 1.46 5.70 13.86
C ASP A 205 1.17 4.85 15.10
N ILE A 206 0.19 3.94 15.03
CA ILE A 206 -0.12 2.98 16.09
C ILE A 206 1.09 2.08 16.38
N TRP A 207 1.75 1.58 15.34
CA TRP A 207 2.95 0.76 15.46
C TRP A 207 4.10 1.51 16.15
N LEU A 208 4.37 2.75 15.72
CA LEU A 208 5.41 3.61 16.33
C LEU A 208 5.14 3.88 17.81
N ALA A 209 3.90 4.19 18.16
CA ALA A 209 3.50 4.41 19.56
C ALA A 209 3.73 3.14 20.42
N ARG A 210 3.40 1.97 19.90
CA ARG A 210 3.65 0.68 20.56
C ARG A 210 5.13 0.42 20.80
N LEU A 211 5.98 0.68 19.79
CA LEU A 211 7.44 0.53 19.92
C LEU A 211 8.02 1.48 20.97
N ALA A 212 7.54 2.72 21.03
CA ALA A 212 7.98 3.70 22.02
C ALA A 212 7.62 3.26 23.45
N THR A 213 6.44 2.68 23.65
CA THR A 213 6.01 2.16 24.95
C THR A 213 6.85 0.94 25.38
N SER A 214 7.09 0.02 24.47
CA SER A 214 7.90 -1.18 24.77
C SER A 214 9.35 -0.84 25.14
N ARG A 215 9.95 0.20 24.53
CA ARG A 215 11.31 0.68 24.85
C ARG A 215 11.42 1.36 26.21
N ARG A 216 10.31 1.91 26.74
CA ARG A 216 10.29 2.53 28.07
C ARG A 216 10.08 1.52 29.19
N ALA A 217 9.59 0.34 28.87
CA ALA A 217 9.31 -0.73 29.82
C ALA A 217 10.47 -1.75 29.94
N ALA A 218 11.49 -1.65 29.09
CA ALA A 218 12.71 -2.48 29.08
C ALA A 218 13.90 -1.72 29.70
#